data_53a066f1202bf35081fde970a90374a8
#
_entry.id   53a066f1202bf35081fde970a90374a8
#
_cell.length_a   1.000
_cell.length_b   1.000
_cell.length_c   1.000
_cell.angle_alpha   90.00
_cell.angle_beta   90.00
_cell.angle_gamma   90.00
#
_symmetry.space_group_name_H-M   'P 1'
#
loop_
_entity.id
_entity.type
_entity.pdbx_description
1 polymer ?
#
loop_
_entity_poly.entity_id
_entity_poly.type
_entity_poly.pdbx_seq_one_letter_code
_entity_poly.pdbx_strand_id
1 'polypeptide(L)'
;MGVSYTKIIGAASVAAIVGIVALHSPVSAAPASFTWTGSAGDHKMSTAGNWKEGQVPTEGSKLVFKCVDGPTENIQNDLTVALSGLEVKKDSLPDDKFCAYYRIDTMRFTSDAEFTGDKTSSDSKDKIPGVHITGAVTGLSNLKSNGFDGRFDGKPTISRFEVTNAGCNYIDGYIKAAEKIVGENASVSLAGANSILVKNKGQLEISGYDNETSASKITFENGAMISHGIGCQGFGGGATSNVTTVLSGDITLNGDVEYWLASNVTLKITGKLSGPGKLVAHKDNEGTVLVESSNNTSGTPNGQIGNAHEAKTIQLDGDKPDESVTVKKGETVLLNGSRSDVSVNEGGVFGGDATVGGLYVSGVVAPGNSPGKITVLGGFSLENTGVYKAEILNKDHYDQIVARDVSLNGSLDLTYLAGGVIKKGDTFTIVSNNGTNPVQGTFKDLPEGAEVTVSGATFKISYVGGDGNDVVLTAQNDSKAPKAPNTGGEKLSVNLIGAIAGVASAAALLFVTKRKSLSKK
;
A
#
# COMPACT_ATOMS: atom_id res chain seq x y z
N MET A 1 -22.78 2.35 -94.91
CA MET A 1 -22.54 3.71 -95.35
C MET A 1 -21.88 4.46 -94.22
N GLY A 2 -20.78 4.90 -94.41
CA GLY A 2 -19.94 6.09 -94.26
C GLY A 2 -18.94 5.90 -93.11
N VAL A 3 -17.78 5.47 -93.31
CA VAL A 3 -16.50 6.17 -93.59
C VAL A 3 -16.34 7.43 -92.69
N SER A 4 -15.42 7.53 -91.81
CA SER A 4 -14.13 8.02 -92.14
C SER A 4 -13.36 8.71 -91.01
N TYR A 5 -12.08 8.54 -91.06
CA TYR A 5 -10.91 9.35 -90.80
C TYR A 5 -10.33 9.60 -89.42
N THR A 6 -9.30 8.90 -89.27
CA THR A 6 -8.07 9.10 -88.50
C THR A 6 -7.52 10.53 -88.59
N LYS A 7 -7.08 11.05 -87.45
CA LYS A 7 -5.93 11.98 -87.42
C LYS A 7 -5.00 11.63 -86.26
N ILE A 8 -3.83 11.20 -86.66
CA ILE A 8 -2.64 11.06 -85.80
C ILE A 8 -2.07 12.48 -85.63
N ILE A 9 -1.88 12.87 -84.37
CA ILE A 9 -0.93 13.93 -84.03
C ILE A 9 -0.07 13.40 -82.94
N GLY A 10 1.21 13.23 -83.25
CA GLY A 10 2.22 12.85 -82.27
C GLY A 10 2.44 13.95 -81.22
N ALA A 11 2.59 13.57 -80.03
CA ALA A 11 3.10 14.42 -78.98
C ALA A 11 4.25 13.69 -78.28
N ALA A 12 5.36 14.35 -78.26
CA ALA A 12 6.63 13.91 -77.73
C ALA A 12 6.47 13.54 -76.20
N SER A 13 6.94 12.38 -75.89
CA SER A 13 7.12 11.93 -74.52
C SER A 13 8.24 12.68 -73.83
N VAL A 14 7.93 13.65 -72.97
CA VAL A 14 8.87 14.21 -72.04
C VAL A 14 8.87 13.22 -70.85
N ALA A 15 9.88 12.38 -70.73
CA ALA A 15 10.16 11.58 -69.57
C ALA A 15 10.59 12.52 -68.44
N ALA A 16 9.66 12.86 -67.55
CA ALA A 16 10.00 13.46 -66.26
C ALA A 16 10.62 12.38 -65.37
N ILE A 17 11.92 12.39 -65.23
CA ILE A 17 12.65 11.66 -64.22
C ILE A 17 12.28 12.32 -62.87
N VAL A 18 11.28 11.81 -62.22
CA VAL A 18 11.04 12.09 -60.78
C VAL A 18 12.14 11.37 -60.02
N GLY A 19 13.21 12.11 -59.74
CA GLY A 19 14.21 11.66 -58.78
C GLY A 19 13.53 11.51 -57.43
N ILE A 20 13.25 10.28 -57.01
CA ILE A 20 12.91 9.95 -55.62
C ILE A 20 14.18 10.23 -54.82
N VAL A 21 14.31 11.44 -54.31
CA VAL A 21 15.23 11.71 -53.19
C VAL A 21 14.62 10.97 -51.99
N ALA A 22 15.03 9.73 -51.82
CA ALA A 22 14.82 9.05 -50.55
C ALA A 22 15.53 9.89 -49.48
N LEU A 23 14.76 10.68 -48.75
CA LEU A 23 15.19 11.26 -47.48
C LEU A 23 15.48 10.09 -46.54
N HIS A 24 16.68 9.55 -46.67
CA HIS A 24 17.24 8.74 -45.62
C HIS A 24 17.40 9.70 -44.45
N SER A 25 16.47 9.62 -43.47
CA SER A 25 16.76 10.12 -42.16
C SER A 25 18.11 9.51 -41.78
N PRO A 26 19.09 10.30 -41.36
CA PRO A 26 20.36 9.74 -40.95
C PRO A 26 20.04 8.74 -39.83
N VAL A 27 20.33 7.46 -40.08
CA VAL A 27 20.40 6.49 -39.00
C VAL A 27 21.44 7.08 -38.07
N SER A 28 20.98 7.63 -36.93
CA SER A 28 21.88 8.14 -35.92
C SER A 28 22.81 6.99 -35.56
N ALA A 29 24.07 7.12 -35.93
CA ALA A 29 25.07 6.13 -35.49
C ALA A 29 24.96 6.03 -33.99
N ALA A 30 25.01 4.79 -33.46
CA ALA A 30 25.02 4.59 -32.02
C ALA A 30 26.11 5.49 -31.40
N PRO A 31 25.84 6.19 -30.31
CA PRO A 31 26.81 7.09 -29.70
C PRO A 31 28.10 6.34 -29.41
N ALA A 32 29.26 6.95 -29.76
CA ALA A 32 30.56 6.36 -29.52
C ALA A 32 30.73 6.11 -28.00
N SER A 33 31.22 4.94 -27.62
CA SER A 33 31.47 4.58 -26.24
C SER A 33 32.95 4.68 -25.91
N PHE A 34 33.28 5.26 -24.75
CA PHE A 34 34.64 5.44 -24.26
C PHE A 34 34.79 4.76 -22.90
N THR A 35 35.75 3.84 -22.82
CA THR A 35 35.99 3.05 -21.61
C THR A 35 37.09 3.70 -20.78
N TRP A 36 36.77 4.05 -19.56
CA TRP A 36 37.73 4.60 -18.60
C TRP A 36 38.74 3.56 -18.15
N THR A 37 40.03 3.91 -18.17
CA THR A 37 41.14 3.08 -17.72
C THR A 37 42.00 3.77 -16.65
N GLY A 38 42.00 5.11 -16.59
CA GLY A 38 42.83 5.89 -15.71
C GLY A 38 44.34 5.73 -15.97
N SER A 39 44.75 5.14 -17.09
CA SER A 39 46.14 4.70 -17.33
C SER A 39 47.16 5.85 -17.42
N ALA A 40 46.74 7.08 -17.70
CA ALA A 40 47.62 8.25 -17.68
C ALA A 40 47.97 8.71 -16.27
N GLY A 41 47.17 8.34 -15.26
CA GLY A 41 47.43 8.63 -13.84
C GLY A 41 47.17 10.06 -13.39
N ASP A 42 46.68 10.95 -14.28
CA ASP A 42 46.32 12.33 -13.96
C ASP A 42 44.87 12.54 -13.59
N HIS A 43 44.06 11.48 -13.69
CA HIS A 43 42.62 11.42 -13.38
C HIS A 43 41.76 12.45 -14.12
N LYS A 44 42.20 12.94 -15.29
CA LYS A 44 41.46 13.92 -16.10
C LYS A 44 40.73 13.25 -17.27
N MET A 45 39.47 13.62 -17.49
CA MET A 45 38.71 13.10 -18.61
C MET A 45 39.19 13.63 -19.98
N SER A 46 39.82 14.81 -20.03
CA SER A 46 40.40 15.36 -21.24
C SER A 46 41.70 14.69 -21.68
N THR A 47 42.30 13.82 -20.88
CA THR A 47 43.52 13.11 -21.22
C THR A 47 43.22 11.83 -22.00
N ALA A 48 43.61 11.78 -23.28
CA ALA A 48 43.34 10.63 -24.17
C ALA A 48 43.86 9.28 -23.62
N GLY A 49 45.00 9.31 -22.92
CA GLY A 49 45.60 8.12 -22.29
C GLY A 49 44.79 7.49 -21.16
N ASN A 50 43.79 8.17 -20.63
CA ASN A 50 42.88 7.63 -19.61
C ASN A 50 41.71 6.83 -20.24
N TRP A 51 41.61 6.80 -21.55
CA TRP A 51 40.59 6.08 -22.28
C TRP A 51 41.18 4.91 -23.08
N LYS A 52 40.53 3.77 -23.03
CA LYS A 52 40.94 2.57 -23.78
C LYS A 52 41.07 2.85 -25.28
N GLU A 53 40.23 3.73 -25.79
CA GLU A 53 40.15 4.12 -27.21
C GLU A 53 41.30 5.05 -27.62
N GLY A 54 42.10 5.55 -26.66
CA GLY A 54 43.24 6.45 -26.91
C GLY A 54 42.82 7.82 -27.42
N GLN A 55 41.58 8.20 -27.25
CA GLN A 55 40.97 9.46 -27.67
C GLN A 55 40.12 10.05 -26.57
N VAL A 56 39.85 11.35 -26.61
CA VAL A 56 38.98 12.05 -25.65
C VAL A 56 37.51 11.90 -26.09
N PRO A 57 36.57 11.66 -25.15
CA PRO A 57 35.15 11.64 -25.50
C PRO A 57 34.66 12.89 -26.18
N THR A 58 33.77 12.70 -27.18
CA THR A 58 33.18 13.76 -27.98
C THR A 58 31.70 13.97 -27.62
N GLU A 59 31.08 15.01 -28.21
CA GLU A 59 29.65 15.30 -27.99
C GLU A 59 28.78 14.06 -28.28
N GLY A 60 27.87 13.75 -27.36
CA GLY A 60 26.98 12.60 -27.46
C GLY A 60 27.62 11.24 -27.11
N SER A 61 28.87 11.20 -26.68
CA SER A 61 29.51 9.95 -26.24
C SER A 61 28.86 9.35 -24.99
N LYS A 62 28.94 8.01 -24.87
CA LYS A 62 28.62 7.25 -23.65
C LYS A 62 29.92 6.87 -22.93
N LEU A 63 30.00 7.07 -21.62
CA LEU A 63 31.15 6.64 -20.82
C LEU A 63 30.90 5.27 -20.19
N VAL A 64 31.92 4.42 -20.23
CA VAL A 64 31.90 3.06 -19.70
C VAL A 64 32.90 2.94 -18.55
N PHE A 65 32.40 2.55 -17.38
CA PHE A 65 33.20 2.27 -16.20
C PHE A 65 33.14 0.75 -15.91
N LYS A 66 34.30 0.14 -15.81
CA LYS A 66 34.40 -1.29 -15.51
C LYS A 66 34.73 -1.52 -14.05
N CYS A 67 34.29 -2.65 -13.52
CA CYS A 67 34.78 -3.11 -12.23
C CYS A 67 36.29 -3.41 -12.32
N VAL A 68 37.08 -2.66 -11.59
CA VAL A 68 38.51 -2.91 -11.40
C VAL A 68 38.78 -3.03 -9.90
N ASP A 69 39.73 -3.89 -9.52
CA ASP A 69 40.16 -3.98 -8.13
C ASP A 69 40.94 -2.74 -7.73
N GLY A 70 40.52 -2.07 -6.68
CA GLY A 70 41.24 -0.91 -6.20
C GLY A 70 40.44 0.05 -5.32
N PRO A 71 41.09 1.09 -4.82
CA PRO A 71 40.45 2.13 -4.02
C PRO A 71 39.51 3.00 -4.88
N THR A 72 38.73 3.82 -4.21
CA THR A 72 37.93 4.86 -4.86
C THR A 72 38.80 5.76 -5.73
N GLU A 73 38.42 5.91 -6.98
CA GLU A 73 39.09 6.81 -7.92
C GLU A 73 38.34 8.14 -8.02
N ASN A 74 39.05 9.25 -7.81
CA ASN A 74 38.52 10.59 -7.98
C ASN A 74 38.87 11.10 -9.37
N ILE A 75 37.86 11.35 -10.19
CA ILE A 75 37.98 11.74 -11.59
C ILE A 75 37.56 13.20 -11.76
N GLN A 76 38.41 14.00 -12.36
CA GLN A 76 38.09 15.36 -12.75
C GLN A 76 37.49 15.37 -14.15
N ASN A 77 36.22 15.79 -14.26
CA ASN A 77 35.60 16.00 -15.55
C ASN A 77 35.87 17.43 -16.06
N ASP A 78 36.87 17.55 -16.86
CA ASP A 78 37.28 18.79 -17.55
C ASP A 78 36.82 18.81 -19.04
N LEU A 79 35.88 17.90 -19.41
CA LEU A 79 35.25 17.90 -20.72
C LEU A 79 34.24 19.04 -20.86
N THR A 80 34.20 19.64 -22.05
CA THR A 80 33.21 20.69 -22.40
C THR A 80 31.99 20.16 -23.16
N VAL A 81 32.01 18.87 -23.53
CA VAL A 81 30.96 18.20 -24.28
C VAL A 81 29.85 17.66 -23.41
N ALA A 82 28.66 17.49 -24.00
CA ALA A 82 27.57 16.81 -23.35
C ALA A 82 27.57 15.31 -23.70
N LEU A 83 27.32 14.45 -22.71
CA LEU A 83 27.38 12.99 -22.82
C LEU A 83 25.99 12.40 -22.97
N SER A 84 25.84 11.32 -23.71
CA SER A 84 24.53 10.65 -23.89
C SER A 84 24.21 9.63 -22.79
N GLY A 85 25.18 9.28 -21.94
CA GLY A 85 24.93 8.36 -20.86
C GLY A 85 26.17 7.79 -20.18
N LEU A 86 25.89 6.93 -19.23
CA LEU A 86 26.88 6.16 -18.47
C LEU A 86 26.57 4.67 -18.57
N GLU A 87 27.60 3.85 -18.58
CA GLU A 87 27.48 2.39 -18.52
C GLU A 87 28.44 1.85 -17.45
N VAL A 88 27.93 1.04 -16.54
CA VAL A 88 28.77 0.30 -15.58
C VAL A 88 28.75 -1.17 -15.93
N LYS A 89 29.93 -1.77 -16.05
CA LYS A 89 30.09 -3.18 -16.42
C LYS A 89 30.64 -4.00 -15.29
N LYS A 90 30.01 -5.15 -15.07
CA LYS A 90 30.51 -6.21 -14.20
C LYS A 90 31.82 -6.76 -14.77
N ASP A 91 32.77 -7.07 -13.90
CA ASP A 91 33.93 -7.87 -14.25
C ASP A 91 34.13 -9.00 -13.25
N SER A 92 34.80 -10.06 -13.63
CA SER A 92 35.03 -11.25 -12.81
C SER A 92 36.18 -10.98 -11.83
N LEU A 93 35.92 -10.27 -10.76
CA LEU A 93 36.86 -10.18 -9.64
C LEU A 93 36.71 -11.38 -8.70
N PRO A 94 37.81 -11.87 -8.08
CA PRO A 94 37.75 -12.83 -6.99
C PRO A 94 36.82 -12.41 -5.86
N ASP A 95 36.33 -13.35 -5.06
CA ASP A 95 35.31 -13.08 -4.04
C ASP A 95 35.78 -12.15 -2.92
N ASP A 96 37.08 -12.05 -2.68
CA ASP A 96 37.73 -11.17 -1.69
C ASP A 96 38.02 -9.76 -2.21
N LYS A 97 37.70 -9.48 -3.48
CA LYS A 97 37.96 -8.18 -4.12
C LYS A 97 36.70 -7.35 -4.28
N PHE A 98 36.84 -6.02 -4.24
CA PHE A 98 35.75 -5.07 -4.42
C PHE A 98 36.02 -4.18 -5.62
N CYS A 99 34.96 -3.82 -6.35
CA CYS A 99 35.07 -2.85 -7.43
C CYS A 99 35.49 -1.47 -6.91
N ALA A 100 36.37 -0.79 -7.62
CA ALA A 100 36.64 0.61 -7.38
C ALA A 100 35.34 1.44 -7.45
N TYR A 101 35.26 2.44 -6.62
CA TYR A 101 34.18 3.43 -6.65
C TYR A 101 34.66 4.65 -7.42
N TYR A 102 33.93 5.08 -8.45
CA TYR A 102 34.31 6.23 -9.26
C TYR A 102 33.61 7.49 -8.75
N ARG A 103 34.39 8.47 -8.28
CA ARG A 103 33.88 9.79 -7.89
C ARG A 103 34.20 10.80 -8.98
N ILE A 104 33.18 11.42 -9.56
CA ILE A 104 33.29 12.40 -10.62
C ILE A 104 32.81 13.75 -10.10
N ASP A 105 33.55 14.81 -10.31
CA ASP A 105 33.23 16.12 -9.74
C ASP A 105 31.98 16.77 -10.35
N THR A 106 31.86 16.79 -11.68
CA THR A 106 30.69 17.36 -12.39
C THR A 106 30.41 16.58 -13.65
N MET A 107 29.16 16.63 -14.14
CA MET A 107 28.80 15.98 -15.40
C MET A 107 27.82 16.83 -16.21
N ARG A 108 28.04 16.88 -17.52
CA ARG A 108 27.12 17.47 -18.47
C ARG A 108 26.55 16.39 -19.38
N PHE A 109 25.23 16.33 -19.48
CA PHE A 109 24.55 15.38 -20.36
C PHE A 109 23.77 16.07 -21.47
N THR A 110 23.48 15.34 -22.52
CA THR A 110 22.46 15.70 -23.50
C THR A 110 21.08 15.72 -22.81
N SER A 111 20.10 16.32 -23.47
CA SER A 111 18.71 16.38 -22.95
C SER A 111 18.15 15.01 -22.55
N ASP A 112 18.49 13.99 -23.34
CA ASP A 112 18.10 12.59 -23.14
C ASP A 112 19.36 11.78 -22.87
N ALA A 113 19.44 11.16 -21.69
CA ALA A 113 20.55 10.30 -21.32
C ALA A 113 20.07 8.92 -20.89
N GLU A 114 20.92 7.92 -21.14
CA GLU A 114 20.69 6.55 -20.75
C GLU A 114 21.83 6.03 -19.87
N PHE A 115 21.47 5.55 -18.67
CA PHE A 115 22.40 4.92 -17.74
C PHE A 115 22.11 3.43 -17.71
N THR A 116 23.12 2.63 -17.96
CA THR A 116 23.00 1.18 -18.04
C THR A 116 24.02 0.49 -17.13
N GLY A 117 23.62 -0.64 -16.57
CA GLY A 117 24.51 -1.47 -15.75
C GLY A 117 24.10 -2.92 -15.81
N ASP A 118 25.02 -3.78 -15.39
CA ASP A 118 24.83 -5.24 -15.38
C ASP A 118 24.11 -5.75 -14.11
N LYS A 119 23.54 -4.85 -13.31
CA LYS A 119 22.82 -5.23 -12.09
C LYS A 119 21.44 -5.77 -12.47
N THR A 120 21.25 -7.07 -12.29
CA THR A 120 20.00 -7.77 -12.63
C THR A 120 19.18 -8.19 -11.41
N SER A 121 19.76 -8.08 -10.20
CA SER A 121 19.09 -8.49 -8.95
C SER A 121 19.61 -7.73 -7.72
N SER A 122 18.91 -7.89 -6.61
CA SER A 122 19.32 -7.39 -5.29
C SER A 122 20.51 -8.18 -4.68
N ASP A 123 21.16 -9.06 -5.44
CA ASP A 123 22.24 -9.88 -4.93
C ASP A 123 23.46 -9.00 -4.64
N SER A 124 23.82 -8.89 -3.36
CA SER A 124 25.00 -8.16 -2.87
C SER A 124 26.34 -8.73 -3.37
N LYS A 125 26.31 -9.90 -4.04
CA LYS A 125 27.48 -10.55 -4.64
C LYS A 125 27.83 -10.01 -6.03
N ASP A 126 26.95 -9.25 -6.66
CA ASP A 126 27.23 -8.64 -7.95
C ASP A 126 28.21 -7.48 -7.77
N LYS A 127 29.46 -7.72 -8.18
CA LYS A 127 30.55 -6.74 -8.12
C LYS A 127 30.42 -5.77 -9.29
N ILE A 128 29.70 -4.68 -9.08
CA ILE A 128 29.47 -3.62 -10.06
C ILE A 128 30.11 -2.33 -9.49
N PRO A 129 30.85 -1.56 -10.29
CA PRO A 129 31.41 -0.31 -9.83
C PRO A 129 30.29 0.69 -9.53
N GLY A 130 30.39 1.39 -8.40
CA GLY A 130 29.53 2.52 -8.11
C GLY A 130 30.06 3.78 -8.80
N VAL A 131 29.17 4.59 -9.34
CA VAL A 131 29.48 5.91 -9.88
C VAL A 131 28.83 6.99 -9.02
N HIS A 132 29.64 7.90 -8.47
CA HIS A 132 29.21 8.98 -7.62
C HIS A 132 29.57 10.34 -8.25
N ILE A 133 28.58 11.07 -8.69
CA ILE A 133 28.77 12.44 -9.19
C ILE A 133 28.59 13.39 -8.02
N THR A 134 29.71 13.98 -7.57
CA THR A 134 29.75 14.77 -6.33
C THR A 134 29.32 16.22 -6.51
N GLY A 135 29.30 16.72 -7.73
CA GLY A 135 28.95 18.10 -8.07
C GLY A 135 27.77 18.22 -9.00
N ALA A 136 27.74 19.29 -9.77
CA ALA A 136 26.61 19.62 -10.62
C ALA A 136 26.39 18.61 -11.77
N VAL A 137 25.13 18.25 -11.99
CA VAL A 137 24.65 17.53 -13.19
C VAL A 137 23.85 18.53 -14.02
N THR A 138 24.24 18.75 -15.26
CA THR A 138 23.63 19.76 -16.14
C THR A 138 23.20 19.17 -17.48
N GLY A 139 22.29 19.85 -18.19
CA GLY A 139 21.82 19.48 -19.52
C GLY A 139 20.72 18.41 -19.54
N LEU A 140 20.61 17.60 -18.51
CA LEU A 140 19.70 16.46 -18.42
C LEU A 140 18.24 16.92 -18.28
N SER A 141 17.35 16.42 -19.14
CA SER A 141 15.90 16.59 -19.05
C SER A 141 15.19 15.26 -18.85
N ASN A 142 15.63 14.22 -19.54
CA ASN A 142 15.06 12.88 -19.44
C ASN A 142 16.18 11.88 -19.16
N LEU A 143 15.96 11.02 -18.16
CA LEU A 143 16.90 9.97 -17.80
C LEU A 143 16.20 8.62 -17.84
N LYS A 144 16.78 7.68 -18.56
CA LYS A 144 16.48 6.26 -18.46
C LYS A 144 17.61 5.56 -17.70
N SER A 145 17.25 4.79 -16.69
CA SER A 145 18.19 4.00 -15.90
C SER A 145 17.79 2.52 -15.93
N ASN A 146 18.69 1.67 -16.34
CA ASN A 146 18.48 0.23 -16.41
C ASN A 146 19.67 -0.51 -15.78
N GLY A 147 19.49 -1.10 -14.62
CA GLY A 147 20.54 -1.84 -13.92
C GLY A 147 21.73 -0.99 -13.45
N PHE A 148 21.62 0.32 -13.45
CA PHE A 148 22.70 1.23 -13.08
C PHE A 148 22.68 1.53 -11.57
N ASP A 149 23.84 1.53 -10.94
CA ASP A 149 24.04 1.92 -9.55
C ASP A 149 24.85 3.23 -9.47
N GLY A 150 24.28 4.25 -8.87
CA GLY A 150 24.94 5.55 -8.81
C GLY A 150 24.31 6.54 -7.83
N ARG A 151 25.06 7.61 -7.55
CA ARG A 151 24.67 8.67 -6.63
C ARG A 151 24.96 10.05 -7.24
N PHE A 152 24.04 10.99 -7.04
CA PHE A 152 24.16 12.38 -7.49
C PHE A 152 23.98 13.36 -6.34
N ASP A 153 25.07 13.91 -5.79
CA ASP A 153 24.99 14.89 -4.71
C ASP A 153 24.38 16.23 -5.18
N GLY A 154 24.51 16.55 -6.47
CA GLY A 154 23.93 17.75 -7.09
C GLY A 154 22.41 17.78 -7.20
N LYS A 155 21.72 16.70 -6.86
CA LYS A 155 20.26 16.56 -6.86
C LYS A 155 19.60 17.19 -8.09
N PRO A 156 19.87 16.73 -9.31
CA PRO A 156 19.33 17.33 -10.53
C PRO A 156 17.81 17.29 -10.54
N THR A 157 17.21 18.35 -11.08
CA THR A 157 15.77 18.41 -11.35
C THR A 157 15.54 18.21 -12.84
N ILE A 158 14.76 17.18 -13.19
CA ILE A 158 14.54 16.77 -14.57
C ILE A 158 13.04 16.62 -14.87
N SER A 159 12.69 16.51 -16.14
CA SER A 159 11.29 16.33 -16.56
C SER A 159 10.83 14.91 -16.35
N ARG A 160 11.64 13.90 -16.72
CA ARG A 160 11.25 12.49 -16.68
C ARG A 160 12.39 11.59 -16.22
N PHE A 161 12.08 10.71 -15.28
CA PHE A 161 12.95 9.64 -14.83
C PHE A 161 12.28 8.29 -15.01
N GLU A 162 12.89 7.41 -15.80
CA GLU A 162 12.42 6.04 -16.01
C GLU A 162 13.49 5.06 -15.51
N VAL A 163 13.08 4.10 -14.65
CA VAL A 163 14.00 3.15 -14.04
C VAL A 163 13.50 1.72 -14.20
N THR A 164 14.41 0.80 -14.53
CA THR A 164 14.18 -0.64 -14.66
C THR A 164 15.38 -1.43 -14.15
N ASN A 165 15.16 -2.67 -13.71
CA ASN A 165 16.20 -3.63 -13.30
C ASN A 165 17.25 -3.07 -12.32
N ALA A 166 16.88 -2.07 -11.57
CA ALA A 166 17.83 -1.35 -10.74
C ALA A 166 17.98 -1.92 -9.33
N GLY A 167 17.18 -2.94 -9.01
CA GLY A 167 17.13 -3.42 -7.64
C GLY A 167 16.89 -2.25 -6.69
N CYS A 168 17.79 -2.11 -5.71
CA CYS A 168 17.82 -0.99 -4.79
C CYS A 168 18.49 0.21 -5.41
N ASN A 169 17.73 1.04 -6.06
CA ASN A 169 18.29 2.14 -6.81
C ASN A 169 18.52 3.39 -5.93
N TYR A 170 19.75 3.57 -5.48
CA TYR A 170 20.14 4.79 -4.74
C TYR A 170 20.00 6.07 -5.57
N ILE A 171 19.97 5.96 -6.91
CA ILE A 171 19.87 7.11 -7.82
C ILE A 171 18.59 7.92 -7.59
N ASP A 172 17.48 7.23 -7.28
CA ASP A 172 16.17 7.89 -7.13
C ASP A 172 16.15 8.91 -5.98
N GLY A 173 16.77 8.61 -4.85
CA GLY A 173 16.82 9.51 -3.70
C GLY A 173 17.53 10.86 -3.98
N TYR A 174 18.23 10.95 -5.10
CA TYR A 174 19.00 12.13 -5.49
C TYR A 174 18.43 12.85 -6.72
N ILE A 175 17.36 12.34 -7.35
CA ILE A 175 16.77 12.92 -8.56
C ILE A 175 15.36 13.43 -8.26
N LYS A 176 15.13 14.72 -8.52
CA LYS A 176 13.79 15.30 -8.59
C LYS A 176 13.30 15.24 -10.02
N ALA A 177 12.18 14.57 -10.27
CA ALA A 177 11.60 14.44 -11.61
C ALA A 177 10.12 14.80 -11.61
N ALA A 178 9.67 15.58 -12.60
CA ALA A 178 8.26 15.89 -12.73
C ALA A 178 7.42 14.60 -12.94
N GLU A 179 7.95 13.64 -13.71
CA GLU A 179 7.38 12.31 -13.90
C GLU A 179 8.40 11.24 -13.55
N LYS A 180 8.02 10.28 -12.68
CA LYS A 180 8.77 9.05 -12.42
C LYS A 180 8.03 7.85 -13.00
N ILE A 181 8.78 6.97 -13.70
CA ILE A 181 8.27 5.71 -14.25
C ILE A 181 9.10 4.58 -13.70
N VAL A 182 8.45 3.65 -13.04
CA VAL A 182 9.07 2.49 -12.39
C VAL A 182 8.69 1.24 -13.15
N GLY A 183 9.64 0.60 -13.75
CA GLY A 183 9.45 -0.66 -14.46
C GLY A 183 9.83 -1.88 -13.62
N GLU A 184 9.94 -3.01 -14.29
CA GLU A 184 10.22 -4.30 -13.67
C GLU A 184 11.52 -4.29 -12.85
N ASN A 185 11.49 -4.94 -11.66
CA ASN A 185 12.63 -5.08 -10.74
C ASN A 185 13.29 -3.75 -10.34
N ALA A 186 12.52 -2.69 -10.23
CA ALA A 186 13.00 -1.39 -9.78
C ALA A 186 12.06 -0.82 -8.72
N SER A 187 12.60 0.05 -7.85
CA SER A 187 11.83 0.80 -6.87
C SER A 187 12.14 2.29 -6.95
N VAL A 188 11.17 3.13 -6.60
CA VAL A 188 11.35 4.57 -6.42
C VAL A 188 10.63 5.05 -5.17
N SER A 189 11.13 6.14 -4.60
CA SER A 189 10.48 6.85 -3.51
C SER A 189 9.46 7.88 -4.01
N LEU A 190 8.58 8.31 -3.12
CA LEU A 190 7.61 9.39 -3.37
C LEU A 190 8.26 10.76 -3.59
N ALA A 191 9.46 10.95 -3.08
CA ALA A 191 10.10 12.26 -3.01
C ALA A 191 10.31 12.89 -4.40
N GLY A 192 9.97 14.17 -4.51
CA GLY A 192 10.33 15.02 -5.64
C GLY A 192 9.68 14.69 -6.98
N ALA A 193 8.50 14.05 -6.99
CA ALA A 193 7.73 13.80 -8.22
C ALA A 193 6.36 14.49 -8.19
N ASN A 194 5.88 14.95 -9.36
CA ASN A 194 4.50 15.40 -9.54
C ASN A 194 3.59 14.23 -9.92
N SER A 195 4.09 13.31 -10.74
CA SER A 195 3.39 12.08 -11.10
C SER A 195 4.30 10.86 -11.06
N ILE A 196 3.71 9.71 -10.69
CA ILE A 196 4.42 8.42 -10.65
C ILE A 196 3.59 7.38 -11.40
N LEU A 197 4.24 6.66 -12.32
CA LEU A 197 3.69 5.47 -12.97
C LEU A 197 4.49 4.25 -12.51
N VAL A 198 3.84 3.34 -11.79
CA VAL A 198 4.42 2.07 -11.36
C VAL A 198 3.91 0.97 -12.27
N LYS A 199 4.79 0.44 -13.11
CA LYS A 199 4.49 -0.63 -14.06
C LYS A 199 4.47 -2.00 -13.37
N ASN A 200 4.05 -3.03 -14.10
CA ASN A 200 4.10 -4.42 -13.63
C ASN A 200 5.48 -4.76 -13.02
N LYS A 201 5.49 -5.39 -11.85
CA LYS A 201 6.68 -5.74 -11.06
C LYS A 201 7.57 -4.55 -10.65
N GLY A 202 7.11 -3.31 -10.87
CA GLY A 202 7.71 -2.11 -10.31
C GLY A 202 7.23 -1.90 -8.87
N GLN A 203 8.02 -1.17 -8.08
CA GLN A 203 7.76 -0.96 -6.66
C GLN A 203 7.78 0.52 -6.31
N LEU A 204 6.75 0.99 -5.61
CA LEU A 204 6.74 2.27 -4.93
C LEU A 204 7.17 2.05 -3.47
N GLU A 205 8.30 2.63 -3.09
CA GLU A 205 8.78 2.59 -1.71
C GLU A 205 8.26 3.80 -0.95
N ILE A 206 7.59 3.55 0.17
CA ILE A 206 7.16 4.59 1.10
C ILE A 206 8.09 4.55 2.31
N SER A 207 8.93 5.57 2.48
CA SER A 207 9.83 5.69 3.63
C SER A 207 9.22 6.63 4.66
N GLY A 208 9.28 6.24 5.93
CA GLY A 208 8.77 7.06 7.05
C GLY A 208 9.59 8.31 7.36
N TYR A 209 10.62 8.59 6.57
CA TYR A 209 11.49 9.75 6.76
C TYR A 209 11.08 10.98 5.93
N ASP A 210 10.22 10.79 4.95
CA ASP A 210 9.81 11.86 4.05
C ASP A 210 8.40 12.35 4.42
N ASN A 211 8.33 13.38 5.28
CA ASN A 211 7.17 14.28 5.36
C ASN A 211 7.01 15.08 4.05
N GLU A 212 7.64 14.66 2.95
CA GLU A 212 7.62 15.39 1.70
C GLU A 212 6.38 15.06 0.88
N THR A 213 5.79 16.11 0.35
CA THR A 213 4.61 16.16 -0.50
C THR A 213 4.52 14.95 -1.43
N SER A 214 3.48 14.16 -1.24
CA SER A 214 3.11 13.07 -2.14
C SER A 214 2.93 13.59 -3.57
N ALA A 215 3.27 12.76 -4.55
CA ALA A 215 2.94 13.04 -5.94
C ALA A 215 1.46 13.37 -6.07
N SER A 216 1.12 14.36 -6.91
CA SER A 216 -0.29 14.75 -7.13
C SER A 216 -1.09 13.65 -7.84
N LYS A 217 -0.40 12.75 -8.55
CA LYS A 217 -0.99 11.63 -9.27
C LYS A 217 -0.09 10.39 -9.22
N ILE A 218 -0.65 9.25 -8.82
CA ILE A 218 0.04 7.97 -8.82
C ILE A 218 -0.80 6.96 -9.61
N THR A 219 -0.18 6.29 -10.58
CA THR A 219 -0.85 5.26 -11.38
C THR A 219 -0.10 3.95 -11.20
N PHE A 220 -0.83 2.90 -10.87
CA PHE A 220 -0.30 1.54 -10.75
C PHE A 220 -0.86 0.65 -11.85
N GLU A 221 0.01 -0.09 -12.53
CA GLU A 221 -0.38 -1.19 -13.41
C GLU A 221 -0.59 -2.48 -12.61
N ASN A 222 -1.25 -3.46 -13.22
CA ASN A 222 -1.45 -4.78 -12.62
C ASN A 222 -0.11 -5.44 -12.24
N GLY A 223 -0.01 -5.99 -11.01
CA GLY A 223 1.22 -6.60 -10.51
C GLY A 223 2.30 -5.61 -10.05
N ALA A 224 1.97 -4.31 -9.94
CA ALA A 224 2.80 -3.35 -9.24
C ALA A 224 2.74 -3.56 -7.72
N MET A 225 3.71 -2.99 -6.98
CA MET A 225 3.81 -3.15 -5.53
C MET A 225 3.99 -1.82 -4.81
N ILE A 226 3.46 -1.74 -3.59
CA ILE A 226 3.77 -0.71 -2.60
C ILE A 226 4.50 -1.37 -1.43
N SER A 227 5.64 -0.83 -1.01
CA SER A 227 6.38 -1.38 0.14
C SER A 227 6.84 -0.29 1.10
N HIS A 228 7.08 -0.67 2.35
CA HIS A 228 7.69 0.20 3.35
C HIS A 228 8.85 -0.52 4.02
N GLY A 229 10.05 0.09 3.95
CA GLY A 229 11.23 -0.34 4.73
C GLY A 229 11.79 -1.71 4.40
N ILE A 230 11.26 -2.39 3.40
CA ILE A 230 11.72 -3.68 2.91
C ILE A 230 12.56 -3.48 1.63
N GLY A 231 12.82 -2.20 1.33
CA GLY A 231 13.74 -1.84 0.27
C GLY A 231 15.05 -2.56 0.51
N CYS A 232 15.67 -2.87 -0.52
CA CYS A 232 16.96 -3.39 -0.87
C CYS A 232 18.10 -3.38 0.13
N GLN A 233 17.99 -2.81 1.22
CA GLN A 233 18.88 -3.02 2.34
C GLN A 233 18.18 -4.01 3.26
N GLY A 234 18.60 -5.25 3.29
CA GLY A 234 18.20 -6.25 4.28
C GLY A 234 18.45 -5.81 5.75
N PHE A 235 18.32 -4.55 6.00
CA PHE A 235 18.21 -3.96 7.32
C PHE A 235 16.74 -4.00 7.69
N GLY A 236 16.36 -5.08 8.36
CA GLY A 236 15.24 -5.10 9.27
C GLY A 236 15.41 -4.03 10.35
N GLY A 237 15.52 -2.79 9.95
CA GLY A 237 15.26 -1.63 10.79
C GLY A 237 13.75 -1.53 10.88
N GLY A 238 13.12 -2.40 11.68
CA GLY A 238 11.77 -2.17 12.13
C GLY A 238 11.73 -0.74 12.66
N ALA A 239 10.90 0.13 12.08
CA ALA A 239 10.69 1.43 12.66
C ALA A 239 10.35 1.20 14.13
N THR A 240 11.13 1.77 15.03
CA THR A 240 10.97 1.57 16.49
C THR A 240 9.78 2.35 17.04
N SER A 241 9.04 3.06 16.17
CA SER A 241 7.85 3.86 16.47
C SER A 241 6.80 3.68 15.38
N ASN A 242 5.53 3.91 15.72
CA ASN A 242 4.44 3.90 14.76
C ASN A 242 4.64 4.99 13.71
N VAL A 243 4.66 4.59 12.44
CA VAL A 243 4.83 5.48 11.29
C VAL A 243 3.53 5.54 10.49
N THR A 244 3.08 6.75 10.19
CA THR A 244 1.96 6.96 9.25
C THR A 244 2.46 7.71 8.04
N THR A 245 2.42 7.07 6.89
CA THR A 245 2.70 7.71 5.59
C THR A 245 1.38 8.08 4.92
N VAL A 246 1.27 9.33 4.47
CA VAL A 246 0.04 9.84 3.85
C VAL A 246 0.23 10.00 2.35
N LEU A 247 -0.60 9.33 1.56
CA LEU A 247 -0.74 9.56 0.11
C LEU A 247 -1.94 10.48 -0.14
N SER A 248 -1.65 11.75 -0.43
CA SER A 248 -2.68 12.77 -0.66
C SER A 248 -3.03 12.98 -2.14
N GLY A 249 -2.22 12.45 -3.06
CA GLY A 249 -2.48 12.53 -4.50
C GLY A 249 -3.53 11.54 -4.99
N ASP A 250 -4.06 11.81 -6.19
CA ASP A 250 -5.00 10.90 -6.85
C ASP A 250 -4.31 9.59 -7.25
N ILE A 251 -4.91 8.46 -6.85
CA ILE A 251 -4.37 7.12 -7.11
C ILE A 251 -5.27 6.40 -8.10
N THR A 252 -4.68 5.85 -9.16
CA THR A 252 -5.37 5.00 -10.14
C THR A 252 -4.79 3.59 -10.11
N LEU A 253 -5.63 2.58 -9.89
CA LEU A 253 -5.27 1.17 -9.92
C LEU A 253 -5.78 0.55 -11.23
N ASN A 254 -4.90 0.34 -12.22
CA ASN A 254 -5.27 -0.29 -13.50
C ASN A 254 -5.34 -1.82 -13.42
N GLY A 255 -5.02 -2.39 -12.29
CA GLY A 255 -5.08 -3.79 -11.93
C GLY A 255 -4.75 -3.99 -10.47
N ASP A 256 -4.65 -5.24 -10.03
CA ASP A 256 -4.36 -5.57 -8.65
C ASP A 256 -2.92 -5.16 -8.29
N VAL A 257 -2.77 -4.46 -7.16
CA VAL A 257 -1.53 -3.88 -6.64
C VAL A 257 -1.25 -4.46 -5.27
N GLU A 258 -0.12 -5.12 -5.14
CA GLU A 258 0.27 -5.72 -3.87
C GLU A 258 0.88 -4.67 -2.94
N TYR A 259 0.59 -4.76 -1.63
CA TYR A 259 1.27 -3.91 -0.64
C TYR A 259 1.90 -4.73 0.48
N TRP A 260 3.09 -4.32 0.92
CA TRP A 260 3.86 -4.95 1.97
C TRP A 260 4.40 -3.90 2.95
N LEU A 261 3.78 -3.82 4.11
CA LEU A 261 4.07 -2.83 5.15
C LEU A 261 4.48 -3.56 6.44
N ALA A 262 5.41 -2.98 7.18
CA ALA A 262 5.80 -3.49 8.49
C ALA A 262 4.69 -3.27 9.54
N SER A 263 4.72 -3.99 10.65
CA SER A 263 3.66 -4.04 11.69
C SER A 263 3.27 -2.68 12.28
N ASN A 264 4.22 -1.77 12.36
CA ASN A 264 4.04 -0.43 12.92
C ASN A 264 3.83 0.66 11.87
N VAL A 265 3.56 0.28 10.62
CA VAL A 265 3.36 1.20 9.50
C VAL A 265 1.90 1.28 9.12
N THR A 266 1.41 2.50 9.02
CA THR A 266 0.09 2.81 8.48
C THR A 266 0.25 3.62 7.19
N LEU A 267 -0.26 3.08 6.09
CA LEU A 267 -0.42 3.81 4.83
C LEU A 267 -1.80 4.45 4.81
N LYS A 268 -1.86 5.76 4.90
CA LYS A 268 -3.11 6.53 4.84
C LYS A 268 -3.29 7.14 3.45
N ILE A 269 -4.35 6.78 2.75
CA ILE A 269 -4.71 7.32 1.45
C ILE A 269 -5.82 8.36 1.66
N THR A 270 -5.49 9.64 1.41
CA THR A 270 -6.42 10.76 1.53
C THR A 270 -6.83 11.32 0.16
N GLY A 271 -6.10 10.98 -0.89
CA GLY A 271 -6.44 11.30 -2.27
C GLY A 271 -7.54 10.40 -2.84
N LYS A 272 -8.01 10.74 -4.04
CA LYS A 272 -9.02 9.94 -4.73
C LYS A 272 -8.43 8.60 -5.18
N LEU A 273 -9.05 7.50 -4.76
CA LEU A 273 -8.73 6.16 -5.24
C LEU A 273 -9.69 5.77 -6.37
N SER A 274 -9.16 5.33 -7.52
CA SER A 274 -9.94 5.04 -8.74
C SER A 274 -9.33 3.88 -9.54
N GLY A 275 -10.04 3.42 -10.57
CA GLY A 275 -9.61 2.35 -11.46
C GLY A 275 -10.28 0.99 -11.16
N PRO A 276 -10.10 -0.01 -12.03
CA PRO A 276 -10.74 -1.33 -11.89
C PRO A 276 -10.02 -2.28 -10.91
N GLY A 277 -8.77 -1.95 -10.52
CA GLY A 277 -7.95 -2.78 -9.65
C GLY A 277 -8.21 -2.57 -8.17
N LYS A 278 -7.54 -3.35 -7.34
CA LYS A 278 -7.60 -3.29 -5.88
C LYS A 278 -6.22 -3.37 -5.26
N LEU A 279 -6.09 -2.87 -4.03
CA LEU A 279 -4.92 -3.08 -3.19
C LEU A 279 -5.03 -4.45 -2.50
N VAL A 280 -4.00 -5.28 -2.65
CA VAL A 280 -3.95 -6.65 -2.12
C VAL A 280 -2.79 -6.74 -1.14
N ALA A 281 -3.04 -7.15 0.10
CA ALA A 281 -1.96 -7.30 1.06
C ALA A 281 -1.04 -8.46 0.67
N HIS A 282 0.29 -8.26 0.71
CA HIS A 282 1.26 -9.35 0.62
C HIS A 282 1.04 -10.36 1.78
N LYS A 283 1.32 -11.64 1.54
CA LYS A 283 1.15 -12.72 2.56
C LYS A 283 1.84 -12.43 3.91
N ASP A 284 2.95 -11.70 3.89
CA ASP A 284 3.74 -11.33 5.06
C ASP A 284 3.50 -9.85 5.47
N ASN A 285 2.40 -9.24 4.99
CA ASN A 285 2.06 -7.87 5.37
C ASN A 285 1.58 -7.82 6.82
N GLU A 286 2.17 -6.93 7.61
CA GLU A 286 1.81 -6.71 9.00
C GLU A 286 1.24 -5.31 9.25
N GLY A 287 1.41 -4.39 8.30
CA GLY A 287 0.96 -3.01 8.42
C GLY A 287 -0.49 -2.78 7.99
N THR A 288 -0.94 -1.55 8.12
CA THR A 288 -2.34 -1.16 7.90
C THR A 288 -2.48 -0.18 6.74
N VAL A 289 -3.51 -0.34 5.92
CA VAL A 289 -3.93 0.64 4.91
C VAL A 289 -5.25 1.27 5.33
N LEU A 290 -5.29 2.60 5.40
CA LEU A 290 -6.50 3.39 5.66
C LEU A 290 -6.84 4.24 4.43
N VAL A 291 -8.08 4.16 3.96
CA VAL A 291 -8.59 5.01 2.86
C VAL A 291 -9.67 5.92 3.40
N GLU A 292 -9.46 7.24 3.28
CA GLU A 292 -10.48 8.21 3.68
C GLU A 292 -11.63 8.23 2.67
N SER A 293 -12.85 7.98 3.14
CA SER A 293 -14.04 7.78 2.31
C SER A 293 -14.60 9.05 1.66
N SER A 294 -14.20 10.25 2.13
CA SER A 294 -14.76 11.54 1.67
C SER A 294 -14.41 11.89 0.22
N ASN A 295 -13.38 11.27 -0.36
CA ASN A 295 -12.88 11.55 -1.71
C ASN A 295 -13.21 10.46 -2.73
N ASN A 296 -14.03 9.48 -2.37
CA ASN A 296 -14.33 8.33 -3.21
C ASN A 296 -15.74 8.45 -3.83
N THR A 297 -15.86 9.08 -4.99
CA THR A 297 -17.13 9.38 -5.67
C THR A 297 -17.64 8.27 -6.61
N SER A 298 -16.97 7.14 -6.69
CA SER A 298 -17.36 6.05 -7.60
C SER A 298 -17.22 4.70 -6.91
N GLY A 299 -18.31 4.22 -6.31
CA GLY A 299 -18.52 2.82 -5.93
C GLY A 299 -17.55 2.26 -4.89
N THR A 300 -18.01 2.18 -3.67
CA THR A 300 -17.46 1.45 -2.50
C THR A 300 -15.94 1.39 -2.32
N PRO A 301 -15.38 2.14 -1.36
CA PRO A 301 -13.97 2.04 -0.94
C PRO A 301 -13.54 0.62 -0.55
N ASN A 302 -14.48 -0.19 -0.08
CA ASN A 302 -14.24 -1.56 0.37
C ASN A 302 -14.01 -2.57 -0.78
N GLY A 303 -14.33 -2.22 -2.03
CA GLY A 303 -14.08 -3.10 -3.18
C GLY A 303 -12.66 -3.01 -3.74
N GLN A 304 -11.91 -1.95 -3.41
CA GLN A 304 -10.57 -1.72 -3.95
C GLN A 304 -9.43 -2.12 -3.00
N ILE A 305 -9.73 -2.50 -1.76
CA ILE A 305 -8.75 -3.07 -0.83
C ILE A 305 -9.01 -4.57 -0.75
N GLY A 306 -8.24 -5.35 -1.47
CA GLY A 306 -8.18 -6.79 -1.32
C GLY A 306 -7.19 -7.13 -0.21
N ASN A 307 -7.64 -7.74 0.86
CA ASN A 307 -6.74 -8.29 1.86
C ASN A 307 -6.14 -9.58 1.31
N ALA A 308 -4.82 -9.74 1.29
CA ALA A 308 -4.17 -11.03 1.05
C ALA A 308 -4.32 -11.99 2.24
N HIS A 309 -4.58 -11.47 3.43
CA HIS A 309 -5.46 -12.13 4.36
C HIS A 309 -6.88 -11.72 3.91
N GLU A 310 -7.56 -12.53 3.09
CA GLU A 310 -8.99 -12.59 3.19
C GLU A 310 -9.27 -12.57 4.68
N ALA A 311 -10.05 -11.59 5.13
CA ALA A 311 -10.57 -11.66 6.48
C ALA A 311 -11.30 -12.99 6.51
N LYS A 312 -10.60 -14.02 7.01
CA LYS A 312 -11.05 -15.39 6.94
C LYS A 312 -12.22 -15.48 7.90
N THR A 313 -13.41 -15.33 7.37
CA THR A 313 -14.59 -15.55 8.19
C THR A 313 -14.72 -17.05 8.39
N ILE A 314 -14.50 -17.48 9.62
CA ILE A 314 -14.63 -18.86 10.06
C ILE A 314 -15.98 -18.96 10.74
N GLN A 315 -16.92 -19.67 10.12
CA GLN A 315 -18.18 -20.00 10.76
C GLN A 315 -17.99 -21.29 11.56
N LEU A 316 -18.23 -21.21 12.87
CA LEU A 316 -18.24 -22.37 13.76
C LEU A 316 -19.66 -22.59 14.24
N ASP A 317 -20.24 -23.70 13.87
CA ASP A 317 -21.57 -24.10 14.31
C ASP A 317 -21.49 -25.32 15.22
N GLY A 318 -22.46 -25.43 16.12
CA GLY A 318 -22.65 -26.59 17.01
C GLY A 318 -21.75 -26.58 18.23
N ASP A 319 -22.07 -27.51 19.14
CA ASP A 319 -21.48 -27.57 20.46
C ASP A 319 -20.23 -28.44 20.50
N LYS A 320 -19.13 -27.85 20.95
CA LYS A 320 -17.85 -28.52 21.23
C LYS A 320 -17.19 -27.90 22.47
N PRO A 321 -17.77 -28.15 23.64
CA PRO A 321 -17.36 -27.46 24.87
C PRO A 321 -15.94 -27.78 25.31
N ASP A 322 -15.31 -28.80 24.77
CA ASP A 322 -13.94 -29.21 25.08
C ASP A 322 -12.89 -28.61 24.11
N GLU A 323 -13.32 -27.94 23.03
CA GLU A 323 -12.45 -27.32 22.06
C GLU A 323 -12.26 -25.83 22.35
N SER A 324 -11.00 -25.38 22.50
CA SER A 324 -10.66 -23.95 22.59
C SER A 324 -10.52 -23.34 21.20
N VAL A 325 -10.76 -22.04 21.09
CA VAL A 325 -10.62 -21.26 19.85
C VAL A 325 -9.62 -20.11 20.04
N THR A 326 -8.65 -20.01 19.15
CA THR A 326 -7.80 -18.84 19.05
C THR A 326 -8.13 -18.10 17.75
N VAL A 327 -8.60 -16.86 17.89
CA VAL A 327 -8.87 -15.96 16.75
C VAL A 327 -7.62 -15.17 16.48
N LYS A 328 -6.99 -15.41 15.32
CA LYS A 328 -5.73 -14.77 14.94
C LYS A 328 -5.99 -13.42 14.28
N LYS A 329 -4.94 -12.59 14.18
CA LYS A 329 -4.97 -11.35 13.39
C LYS A 329 -5.47 -11.64 11.97
N GLY A 330 -6.45 -10.84 11.50
CA GLY A 330 -7.08 -11.01 10.18
C GLY A 330 -8.16 -12.09 10.11
N GLU A 331 -8.42 -12.83 11.21
CA GLU A 331 -9.54 -13.79 11.25
C GLU A 331 -10.77 -13.14 11.89
N THR A 332 -11.94 -13.40 11.32
CA THR A 332 -13.24 -13.20 11.93
C THR A 332 -13.85 -14.56 12.24
N VAL A 333 -14.06 -14.87 13.50
CA VAL A 333 -14.74 -16.11 13.92
C VAL A 333 -16.13 -15.77 14.37
N LEU A 334 -17.12 -16.37 13.72
CA LEU A 334 -18.53 -16.33 14.11
C LEU A 334 -18.90 -17.68 14.70
N LEU A 335 -19.19 -17.72 16.00
CA LEU A 335 -19.55 -18.94 16.71
C LEU A 335 -21.06 -18.96 17.03
N ASN A 336 -21.75 -19.99 16.54
CA ASN A 336 -23.13 -20.32 16.96
C ASN A 336 -23.10 -21.70 17.60
N GLY A 337 -22.93 -21.72 18.91
CA GLY A 337 -22.78 -22.96 19.68
C GLY A 337 -21.84 -22.77 20.88
N SER A 338 -21.23 -23.85 21.35
CA SER A 338 -20.37 -23.79 22.52
C SER A 338 -18.92 -24.19 22.23
N ARG A 339 -17.98 -23.55 22.97
CA ARG A 339 -16.55 -23.88 23.00
C ARG A 339 -16.04 -23.80 24.45
N SER A 340 -14.85 -24.34 24.67
CA SER A 340 -14.14 -24.16 25.95
C SER A 340 -13.73 -22.69 26.10
N ASP A 341 -12.49 -22.33 25.86
CA ASP A 341 -12.03 -20.96 25.95
C ASP A 341 -11.85 -20.32 24.57
N VAL A 342 -12.11 -19.01 24.48
CA VAL A 342 -11.84 -18.22 23.30
C VAL A 342 -10.83 -17.14 23.62
N SER A 343 -9.72 -17.12 22.84
CA SER A 343 -8.70 -16.08 22.88
C SER A 343 -8.73 -15.29 21.57
N VAL A 344 -8.97 -13.99 21.65
CA VAL A 344 -9.03 -13.11 20.49
C VAL A 344 -7.76 -12.26 20.46
N ASN A 345 -6.83 -12.59 19.59
CA ASN A 345 -5.59 -11.85 19.44
C ASN A 345 -5.84 -10.47 18.81
N GLU A 346 -4.92 -9.55 19.02
CA GLU A 346 -4.97 -8.22 18.39
C GLU A 346 -5.15 -8.35 16.87
N GLY A 347 -6.12 -7.59 16.31
CA GLY A 347 -6.50 -7.66 14.90
C GLY A 347 -7.39 -8.85 14.51
N GLY A 348 -7.77 -9.72 15.45
CA GLY A 348 -8.83 -10.73 15.28
C GLY A 348 -10.21 -10.19 15.68
N VAL A 349 -11.28 -10.78 15.16
CA VAL A 349 -12.68 -10.44 15.47
C VAL A 349 -13.44 -11.70 15.86
N PHE A 350 -14.12 -11.65 17.01
CA PHE A 350 -14.96 -12.73 17.50
C PHE A 350 -16.40 -12.26 17.65
N GLY A 351 -17.34 -13.04 17.16
CA GLY A 351 -18.77 -12.74 17.24
C GLY A 351 -19.64 -13.98 17.17
N GLY A 352 -20.95 -13.77 17.00
CA GLY A 352 -21.98 -14.81 16.97
C GLY A 352 -22.71 -14.97 18.31
N ASP A 353 -23.72 -15.87 18.34
CA ASP A 353 -24.48 -16.22 19.54
C ASP A 353 -23.79 -17.41 20.23
N ALA A 354 -22.77 -17.11 21.02
CA ALA A 354 -21.84 -18.11 21.54
C ALA A 354 -22.04 -18.39 23.03
N THR A 355 -21.72 -19.63 23.42
CA THR A 355 -21.47 -20.01 24.81
C THR A 355 -20.03 -20.50 24.94
N VAL A 356 -19.23 -19.84 25.78
CA VAL A 356 -17.81 -20.16 25.96
C VAL A 356 -17.40 -20.31 27.41
N GLY A 357 -16.37 -21.11 27.68
CA GLY A 357 -15.85 -21.30 29.05
C GLY A 357 -15.24 -20.02 29.59
N GLY A 358 -14.24 -19.48 28.92
CA GLY A 358 -13.61 -18.18 29.16
C GLY A 358 -13.49 -17.36 27.88
N LEU A 359 -13.43 -16.02 27.99
CA LEU A 359 -13.28 -15.11 26.86
C LEU A 359 -12.20 -14.06 27.17
N TYR A 360 -11.09 -14.11 26.40
CA TYR A 360 -9.93 -13.24 26.55
C TYR A 360 -9.72 -12.44 25.25
N VAL A 361 -9.85 -11.10 25.32
CA VAL A 361 -9.97 -10.26 24.13
C VAL A 361 -8.90 -9.18 24.09
N SER A 362 -7.89 -9.36 23.25
CA SER A 362 -6.95 -8.31 22.82
C SER A 362 -7.32 -7.72 21.45
N GLY A 363 -8.20 -8.39 20.69
CA GLY A 363 -8.79 -7.95 19.43
C GLY A 363 -10.17 -7.32 19.60
N VAL A 364 -11.12 -7.72 18.77
CA VAL A 364 -12.50 -7.21 18.79
C VAL A 364 -13.47 -8.32 19.20
N VAL A 365 -14.39 -8.01 20.10
CA VAL A 365 -15.57 -8.83 20.37
C VAL A 365 -16.84 -8.07 19.96
N ALA A 366 -17.71 -8.74 19.19
CA ALA A 366 -18.99 -8.19 18.69
C ALA A 366 -20.06 -9.28 18.82
N PRO A 367 -20.91 -9.26 19.86
CA PRO A 367 -21.90 -10.32 20.09
C PRO A 367 -22.94 -10.43 18.98
N GLY A 368 -23.35 -11.66 18.66
CA GLY A 368 -24.55 -12.00 17.94
C GLY A 368 -24.58 -11.77 16.43
N ASN A 369 -25.80 -11.85 15.93
CA ASN A 369 -26.18 -11.56 14.54
C ASN A 369 -26.89 -10.19 14.46
N SER A 370 -26.44 -9.24 15.29
CA SER A 370 -26.80 -7.81 15.30
C SER A 370 -28.27 -7.48 15.61
N PRO A 371 -28.66 -7.18 16.84
CA PRO A 371 -27.91 -7.43 18.08
C PRO A 371 -27.97 -8.88 18.56
N GLY A 372 -27.06 -9.29 19.48
CA GLY A 372 -27.00 -10.64 20.02
C GLY A 372 -26.34 -10.80 21.37
N LYS A 373 -26.01 -12.05 21.75
CA LYS A 373 -25.51 -12.37 23.07
C LYS A 373 -24.37 -13.38 23.05
N ILE A 374 -23.31 -13.09 23.81
CA ILE A 374 -22.28 -14.07 24.16
C ILE A 374 -22.41 -14.43 25.64
N THR A 375 -22.48 -15.72 25.94
CA THR A 375 -22.49 -16.24 27.31
C THR A 375 -21.11 -16.82 27.61
N VAL A 376 -20.48 -16.30 28.67
CA VAL A 376 -19.19 -16.75 29.18
C VAL A 376 -19.44 -17.44 30.53
N LEU A 377 -19.20 -18.73 30.59
CA LEU A 377 -19.47 -19.53 31.82
C LEU A 377 -18.49 -19.23 32.95
N GLY A 378 -17.33 -18.66 32.61
CA GLY A 378 -16.27 -18.23 33.51
C GLY A 378 -15.99 -16.73 33.40
N GLY A 379 -14.71 -16.37 33.20
CA GLY A 379 -14.25 -14.99 33.17
C GLY A 379 -14.28 -14.38 31.77
N PHE A 380 -14.67 -13.12 31.70
CA PHE A 380 -14.50 -12.23 30.56
C PHE A 380 -13.41 -11.20 30.85
N SER A 381 -12.33 -11.21 30.05
CA SER A 381 -11.24 -10.24 30.14
C SER A 381 -11.14 -9.46 28.85
N LEU A 382 -11.30 -8.14 28.94
CA LEU A 382 -11.06 -7.21 27.83
C LEU A 382 -9.73 -6.51 28.10
N GLU A 383 -8.70 -6.89 27.35
CA GLU A 383 -7.33 -6.40 27.49
C GLU A 383 -7.17 -4.97 26.96
N ASN A 384 -6.04 -4.33 27.23
CA ASN A 384 -5.77 -2.91 26.90
C ASN A 384 -5.98 -2.56 25.42
N THR A 385 -5.69 -3.48 24.49
CA THR A 385 -5.92 -3.32 23.04
C THR A 385 -7.29 -3.83 22.59
N GLY A 386 -8.01 -4.48 23.47
CA GLY A 386 -9.32 -5.08 23.21
C GLY A 386 -10.41 -4.04 22.96
N VAL A 387 -11.33 -4.36 22.05
CA VAL A 387 -12.49 -3.52 21.74
C VAL A 387 -13.76 -4.34 21.88
N TYR A 388 -14.67 -3.90 22.76
CA TYR A 388 -16.03 -4.40 22.79
C TYR A 388 -16.90 -3.53 21.88
N LYS A 389 -17.36 -4.09 20.76
CA LYS A 389 -18.37 -3.46 19.90
C LYS A 389 -19.75 -3.85 20.41
N ALA A 390 -20.51 -2.86 20.84
CA ALA A 390 -21.86 -3.06 21.35
C ALA A 390 -22.88 -2.30 20.50
N GLU A 391 -23.92 -2.98 20.07
CA GLU A 391 -24.99 -2.42 19.25
C GLU A 391 -26.27 -2.24 20.09
N ILE A 392 -26.96 -1.11 19.91
CA ILE A 392 -28.25 -0.82 20.54
C ILE A 392 -29.25 -0.47 19.46
N LEU A 393 -30.38 -1.17 19.41
CA LEU A 393 -31.53 -0.85 18.60
C LEU A 393 -32.64 -0.19 19.45
N ASN A 394 -33.00 -0.81 20.57
CA ASN A 394 -33.98 -0.34 21.54
C ASN A 394 -33.77 -1.07 22.88
N LYS A 395 -34.59 -0.76 23.89
CA LYS A 395 -34.46 -1.36 25.23
C LYS A 395 -34.57 -2.89 25.29
N ASP A 396 -35.16 -3.53 24.28
CA ASP A 396 -35.38 -4.98 24.22
C ASP A 396 -34.40 -5.69 23.27
N HIS A 397 -33.66 -4.92 22.45
CA HIS A 397 -32.75 -5.43 21.42
C HIS A 397 -31.44 -4.64 21.46
N TYR A 398 -30.44 -5.20 22.10
CA TYR A 398 -29.07 -4.66 22.20
C TYR A 398 -28.08 -5.80 22.48
N ASP A 399 -26.80 -5.57 22.22
CA ASP A 399 -25.76 -6.54 22.45
C ASP A 399 -25.46 -6.73 23.92
N GLN A 400 -25.17 -7.97 24.30
CA GLN A 400 -24.87 -8.32 25.68
C GLN A 400 -23.76 -9.38 25.77
N ILE A 401 -22.84 -9.19 26.72
CA ILE A 401 -21.96 -10.24 27.23
C ILE A 401 -22.43 -10.60 28.62
N VAL A 402 -22.64 -11.89 28.87
CA VAL A 402 -22.99 -12.43 30.20
C VAL A 402 -21.80 -13.23 30.69
N ALA A 403 -21.23 -12.91 31.86
CA ALA A 403 -20.05 -13.57 32.42
C ALA A 403 -20.15 -13.71 33.95
N ARG A 404 -19.24 -14.47 34.58
CA ARG A 404 -19.20 -14.61 36.05
C ARG A 404 -18.16 -13.72 36.73
N ASP A 405 -17.07 -13.46 36.03
CA ASP A 405 -16.02 -12.55 36.49
C ASP A 405 -15.68 -11.64 35.31
N VAL A 406 -15.60 -10.35 35.58
CA VAL A 406 -15.43 -9.34 34.53
C VAL A 406 -14.22 -8.45 34.81
N SER A 407 -13.28 -8.39 33.87
CA SER A 407 -12.14 -7.49 33.92
C SER A 407 -12.09 -6.64 32.63
N LEU A 408 -12.11 -5.32 32.79
CA LEU A 408 -12.17 -4.36 31.67
C LEU A 408 -10.96 -3.43 31.71
N ASN A 409 -10.21 -3.40 30.62
CA ASN A 409 -9.07 -2.49 30.40
C ASN A 409 -9.03 -1.95 28.96
N GLY A 410 -9.89 -2.47 28.09
CA GLY A 410 -10.01 -2.08 26.68
C GLY A 410 -11.05 -0.99 26.43
N SER A 411 -11.44 -0.80 25.19
CA SER A 411 -12.37 0.26 24.75
C SER A 411 -13.78 -0.27 24.50
N LEU A 412 -14.77 0.60 24.70
CA LEU A 412 -16.15 0.39 24.25
C LEU A 412 -16.37 1.15 22.94
N ASP A 413 -16.79 0.44 21.89
CA ASP A 413 -17.24 1.02 20.61
C ASP A 413 -18.75 0.81 20.51
N LEU A 414 -19.52 1.89 20.76
CA LEU A 414 -20.98 1.84 20.85
C LEU A 414 -21.61 2.26 19.53
N THR A 415 -22.51 1.45 18.99
CA THR A 415 -23.28 1.72 17.77
C THR A 415 -24.77 1.82 18.08
N TYR A 416 -25.41 2.93 17.68
CA TYR A 416 -26.86 3.08 17.73
C TYR A 416 -27.43 2.77 16.36
N LEU A 417 -28.13 1.64 16.25
CA LEU A 417 -28.59 1.07 14.97
C LEU A 417 -29.67 1.91 14.31
N ALA A 418 -29.64 1.96 12.98
CA ALA A 418 -30.59 2.71 12.17
C ALA A 418 -32.05 2.27 12.43
N GLY A 419 -32.93 3.24 12.66
CA GLY A 419 -34.32 2.97 12.99
C GLY A 419 -34.56 2.69 14.46
N GLY A 420 -33.51 2.68 15.27
CA GLY A 420 -33.60 2.51 16.72
C GLY A 420 -34.39 3.64 17.39
N VAL A 421 -35.05 3.33 18.49
CA VAL A 421 -35.80 4.27 19.32
C VAL A 421 -35.47 3.98 20.78
N ILE A 422 -34.96 4.99 21.49
CA ILE A 422 -34.70 4.96 22.92
C ILE A 422 -35.34 6.14 23.60
N LYS A 423 -35.69 5.98 24.86
CA LYS A 423 -36.25 7.01 25.72
C LYS A 423 -35.30 7.33 26.86
N LYS A 424 -35.35 8.53 27.34
CA LYS A 424 -34.63 8.92 28.56
C LYS A 424 -35.01 7.99 29.70
N GLY A 425 -34.01 7.42 30.36
CA GLY A 425 -34.17 6.48 31.46
C GLY A 425 -34.17 5.01 31.01
N ASP A 426 -34.20 4.70 29.69
CA ASP A 426 -33.98 3.31 29.23
C ASP A 426 -32.61 2.83 29.66
N THR A 427 -32.53 1.59 30.13
CA THR A 427 -31.29 0.95 30.62
C THR A 427 -30.90 -0.23 29.73
N PHE A 428 -29.59 -0.41 29.55
CA PHE A 428 -28.99 -1.45 28.71
C PHE A 428 -27.84 -2.09 29.47
N THR A 429 -28.04 -3.31 29.93
CA THR A 429 -27.00 -4.09 30.63
C THR A 429 -26.10 -4.72 29.56
N ILE A 430 -25.07 -3.98 29.11
CA ILE A 430 -24.17 -4.42 28.03
C ILE A 430 -23.19 -5.51 28.50
N VAL A 431 -22.85 -5.55 29.78
CA VAL A 431 -22.15 -6.67 30.42
C VAL A 431 -22.90 -7.04 31.69
N SER A 432 -23.45 -8.27 31.73
CA SER A 432 -24.08 -8.83 32.94
C SER A 432 -23.06 -9.70 33.65
N ASN A 433 -22.72 -9.33 34.87
CA ASN A 433 -21.81 -10.09 35.71
C ASN A 433 -22.60 -10.95 36.70
N ASN A 434 -22.84 -12.20 36.32
CA ASN A 434 -23.60 -13.17 37.17
C ASN A 434 -22.76 -13.78 38.29
N GLY A 435 -21.55 -13.28 38.55
CA GLY A 435 -20.72 -13.63 39.68
C GLY A 435 -21.03 -12.77 40.90
N THR A 436 -20.22 -12.90 41.95
CA THR A 436 -20.36 -12.13 43.19
C THR A 436 -19.29 -11.01 43.31
N ASN A 437 -18.30 -11.03 42.42
CA ASN A 437 -17.21 -10.05 42.44
C ASN A 437 -17.63 -8.78 41.70
N PRO A 438 -17.18 -7.59 42.14
CA PRO A 438 -17.34 -6.37 41.35
C PRO A 438 -16.63 -6.49 40.02
N VAL A 439 -17.10 -5.75 38.99
CA VAL A 439 -16.35 -5.52 37.76
C VAL A 439 -14.99 -4.91 38.10
N GLN A 440 -13.91 -5.52 37.60
CA GLN A 440 -12.56 -5.00 37.75
C GLN A 440 -12.21 -4.07 36.62
N GLY A 441 -11.77 -2.83 36.94
CA GLY A 441 -11.42 -1.82 35.97
C GLY A 441 -12.65 -1.16 35.29
N THR A 442 -12.39 -0.45 34.21
CA THR A 442 -13.38 0.28 33.41
C THR A 442 -13.00 0.22 31.96
N PHE A 443 -13.91 0.52 31.05
CA PHE A 443 -13.52 0.81 29.68
C PHE A 443 -12.60 2.03 29.64
N LYS A 444 -11.66 2.03 28.71
CA LYS A 444 -10.70 3.12 28.50
C LYS A 444 -11.45 4.44 28.31
N ASP A 445 -11.02 5.47 29.02
CA ASP A 445 -11.59 6.83 28.98
C ASP A 445 -13.07 6.93 29.40
N LEU A 446 -13.66 5.89 30.00
CA LEU A 446 -15.04 5.85 30.47
C LEU A 446 -15.10 5.45 31.97
N PRO A 447 -14.71 6.33 32.93
CA PRO A 447 -14.84 6.03 34.34
C PRO A 447 -16.32 5.93 34.77
N GLU A 448 -16.58 5.43 35.99
CA GLU A 448 -17.94 5.38 36.56
C GLU A 448 -18.66 6.73 36.41
N GLY A 449 -19.88 6.69 35.88
CA GLY A 449 -20.72 7.85 35.65
C GLY A 449 -20.37 8.70 34.43
N ALA A 450 -19.38 8.29 33.61
CA ALA A 450 -19.05 8.97 32.37
C ALA A 450 -20.21 8.93 31.36
N GLU A 451 -20.24 9.89 30.46
CA GLU A 451 -21.23 9.94 29.37
C GLU A 451 -20.59 9.59 28.03
N VAL A 452 -21.29 8.80 27.23
CA VAL A 452 -20.95 8.49 25.85
C VAL A 452 -22.10 8.89 24.93
N THR A 453 -21.79 9.62 23.85
CA THR A 453 -22.80 10.09 22.89
C THR A 453 -22.55 9.45 21.52
N VAL A 454 -23.57 8.81 20.96
CA VAL A 454 -23.54 8.19 19.63
C VAL A 454 -24.82 8.51 18.87
N SER A 455 -24.72 9.01 17.65
CA SER A 455 -25.86 9.32 16.75
C SER A 455 -27.00 10.11 17.43
N GLY A 456 -26.64 11.05 18.34
CA GLY A 456 -27.59 11.91 19.05
C GLY A 456 -28.22 11.27 20.31
N ALA A 457 -27.88 10.03 20.64
CA ALA A 457 -28.22 9.40 21.91
C ALA A 457 -27.05 9.56 22.88
N THR A 458 -27.33 10.00 24.11
CA THR A 458 -26.35 10.12 25.19
C THR A 458 -26.67 9.11 26.27
N PHE A 459 -25.66 8.35 26.69
CA PHE A 459 -25.76 7.32 27.71
C PHE A 459 -24.80 7.62 28.85
N LYS A 460 -25.24 7.41 30.07
CA LYS A 460 -24.39 7.42 31.25
C LYS A 460 -24.04 5.97 31.63
N ILE A 461 -22.73 5.68 31.76
CA ILE A 461 -22.26 4.33 32.12
C ILE A 461 -22.18 4.16 33.64
N SER A 462 -22.50 2.96 34.12
CA SER A 462 -22.24 2.51 35.47
C SER A 462 -21.68 1.10 35.48
N TYR A 463 -20.70 0.84 36.34
CA TYR A 463 -20.10 -0.49 36.57
C TYR A 463 -20.60 -1.15 37.84
N VAL A 464 -21.56 -0.50 38.51
CA VAL A 464 -22.26 -0.96 39.69
C VAL A 464 -23.77 -1.04 39.46
N GLY A 465 -24.17 -1.27 38.23
CA GLY A 465 -25.57 -1.39 37.80
C GLY A 465 -26.18 -2.75 38.14
N GLY A 466 -27.44 -2.97 37.76
CA GLY A 466 -28.13 -4.22 37.94
C GLY A 466 -28.27 -4.62 39.43
N ASP A 467 -27.70 -5.74 39.81
CA ASP A 467 -27.60 -6.22 41.18
C ASP A 467 -26.37 -5.67 41.94
N GLY A 468 -25.61 -4.75 41.36
CA GLY A 468 -24.49 -4.03 41.98
C GLY A 468 -23.12 -4.29 41.34
N ASN A 469 -23.04 -5.10 40.28
CA ASN A 469 -21.79 -5.47 39.61
C ASN A 469 -21.93 -5.64 38.09
N ASP A 470 -22.98 -5.08 37.50
CA ASP A 470 -23.19 -5.07 36.03
C ASP A 470 -22.65 -3.79 35.39
N VAL A 471 -22.32 -3.87 34.09
CA VAL A 471 -22.07 -2.67 33.27
C VAL A 471 -23.35 -2.25 32.56
N VAL A 472 -23.90 -1.12 32.98
CA VAL A 472 -25.19 -0.62 32.52
C VAL A 472 -25.02 0.77 31.86
N LEU A 473 -25.61 0.93 30.70
CA LEU A 473 -25.80 2.24 30.05
C LEU A 473 -27.23 2.74 30.35
N THR A 474 -27.36 3.99 30.78
CA THR A 474 -28.66 4.64 31.02
C THR A 474 -28.81 5.82 30.08
N ALA A 475 -29.84 5.80 29.24
CA ALA A 475 -30.13 6.88 28.30
C ALA A 475 -30.46 8.19 29.02
N GLN A 476 -29.78 9.28 28.65
CA GLN A 476 -29.95 10.61 29.26
C GLN A 476 -30.95 11.49 28.49
N ASN A 477 -31.29 11.11 27.27
CA ASN A 477 -32.24 11.83 26.40
C ASN A 477 -33.05 10.86 25.56
N ASP A 478 -34.20 11.33 25.07
CA ASP A 478 -34.93 10.64 24.02
C ASP A 478 -34.17 10.77 22.70
N SER A 479 -34.04 9.68 21.96
CA SER A 479 -33.39 9.68 20.66
C SER A 479 -34.04 8.70 19.71
N LYS A 480 -33.98 9.05 18.43
CA LYS A 480 -34.38 8.19 17.33
C LYS A 480 -33.27 8.19 16.28
N ALA A 481 -32.68 7.03 16.07
CA ALA A 481 -31.62 6.92 15.07
C ALA A 481 -32.15 7.29 13.68
N PRO A 482 -31.32 7.95 12.84
CA PRO A 482 -31.68 8.25 11.46
C PRO A 482 -32.10 6.96 10.74
N LYS A 483 -33.17 7.03 9.91
CA LYS A 483 -33.48 5.92 9.01
C LYS A 483 -32.33 5.77 8.00
N ALA A 484 -32.01 4.53 7.65
CA ALA A 484 -31.13 4.25 6.52
C ALA A 484 -31.66 5.00 5.27
N PRO A 485 -30.80 5.60 4.44
CA PRO A 485 -31.23 6.25 3.20
C PRO A 485 -32.07 5.26 2.36
N ASN A 486 -33.25 5.70 1.93
CA ASN A 486 -34.09 4.91 1.05
C ASN A 486 -33.50 4.94 -0.37
N THR A 487 -32.54 4.05 -0.65
CA THR A 487 -32.04 3.84 -2.00
C THR A 487 -33.16 3.09 -2.75
N GLY A 488 -34.01 3.84 -3.45
CA GLY A 488 -35.15 3.33 -4.22
C GLY A 488 -34.75 2.20 -5.16
N GLY A 489 -35.07 0.99 -4.77
CA GLY A 489 -34.92 -0.25 -5.52
C GLY A 489 -35.83 -1.28 -4.85
N GLU A 490 -36.60 -2.00 -5.64
CA GLU A 490 -37.66 -2.95 -5.33
C GLU A 490 -37.55 -3.73 -4.02
N LYS A 491 -38.73 -3.95 -3.38
CA LYS A 491 -38.91 -4.71 -2.14
C LYS A 491 -38.14 -6.04 -2.09
N LEU A 492 -36.88 -6.00 -1.79
CA LEU A 492 -36.20 -7.07 -1.11
C LEU A 492 -36.40 -6.84 0.37
N SER A 493 -37.17 -7.73 1.03
CA SER A 493 -37.20 -7.75 2.50
C SER A 493 -35.80 -8.17 2.98
N VAL A 494 -34.94 -7.20 3.06
CA VAL A 494 -33.62 -7.35 3.67
C VAL A 494 -33.88 -7.26 5.17
N ASN A 495 -33.80 -8.38 5.87
CA ASN A 495 -33.44 -8.33 7.28
C ASN A 495 -32.09 -7.60 7.31
N LEU A 496 -32.11 -6.38 7.81
CA LEU A 496 -30.97 -5.51 7.92
C LEU A 496 -29.98 -6.20 8.88
N ILE A 497 -29.04 -6.92 8.33
CA ILE A 497 -27.85 -7.32 9.06
C ILE A 497 -27.13 -6.00 9.29
N GLY A 498 -27.20 -5.51 10.53
CA GLY A 498 -26.51 -4.29 10.94
C GLY A 498 -25.07 -4.40 10.50
N ALA A 499 -24.62 -3.37 9.85
CA ALA A 499 -23.27 -3.32 9.36
C ALA A 499 -22.33 -3.52 10.55
N ILE A 500 -21.68 -4.67 10.63
CA ILE A 500 -20.36 -4.75 11.20
C ILE A 500 -19.51 -3.92 10.23
N ALA A 501 -19.68 -2.60 10.33
CA ALA A 501 -19.03 -1.64 9.46
C ALA A 501 -17.57 -1.64 9.84
N GLY A 502 -16.83 -2.42 9.10
CA GLY A 502 -15.40 -2.36 9.20
C GLY A 502 -14.64 -3.56 8.67
N VAL A 503 -15.11 -4.79 8.68
CA VAL A 503 -14.25 -5.91 8.24
C VAL A 503 -15.01 -7.16 7.73
N ALA A 504 -16.28 -7.15 7.36
CA ALA A 504 -16.85 -8.38 6.80
C ALA A 504 -18.10 -8.12 5.95
N SER A 505 -17.97 -7.63 4.74
CA SER A 505 -19.15 -7.25 3.95
C SER A 505 -19.44 -8.03 2.67
N ALA A 506 -18.90 -9.19 2.43
CA ALA A 506 -19.23 -9.93 1.21
C ALA A 506 -19.74 -11.36 1.40
N ALA A 507 -19.46 -12.03 2.51
CA ALA A 507 -19.81 -13.45 2.67
C ALA A 507 -21.19 -13.71 3.29
N ALA A 508 -21.77 -12.75 4.03
CA ALA A 508 -23.05 -12.97 4.72
C ALA A 508 -24.29 -12.91 3.81
N LEU A 509 -24.19 -12.26 2.64
CA LEU A 509 -25.35 -12.11 1.73
C LEU A 509 -25.69 -13.38 0.94
N LEU A 510 -24.79 -14.32 0.82
CA LEU A 510 -24.99 -15.54 -0.01
C LEU A 510 -25.66 -16.71 0.74
N PHE A 511 -25.69 -16.67 2.09
CA PHE A 511 -26.21 -17.80 2.87
C PHE A 511 -27.70 -17.70 3.23
N VAL A 512 -28.30 -16.51 3.23
CA VAL A 512 -29.73 -16.36 3.55
C VAL A 512 -30.65 -16.89 2.45
N THR A 513 -30.19 -16.96 1.21
CA THR A 513 -31.00 -17.45 0.08
C THR A 513 -31.11 -18.99 0.02
N LYS A 514 -30.19 -19.72 0.66
CA LYS A 514 -30.18 -21.19 0.59
C LYS A 514 -31.08 -21.91 1.63
N ARG A 515 -31.48 -21.23 2.71
CA ARG A 515 -32.35 -21.82 3.75
C ARG A 515 -33.85 -21.86 3.38
N LYS A 516 -34.30 -21.09 2.39
CA LYS A 516 -35.72 -21.11 1.95
C LYS A 516 -36.09 -22.21 0.96
N SER A 517 -35.15 -22.97 0.43
CA SER A 517 -35.44 -24.04 -0.55
C SER A 517 -35.55 -25.44 0.04
N LEU A 518 -35.27 -25.62 1.34
CA LEU A 518 -35.27 -26.94 1.99
C LEU A 518 -36.46 -27.20 2.93
N SER A 519 -37.44 -26.29 3.02
CA SER A 519 -38.65 -26.52 3.85
C SER A 519 -39.91 -26.79 3.05
N LYS A 520 -39.82 -27.19 1.78
CA LYS A 520 -40.94 -27.73 1.03
C LYS A 520 -40.53 -29.01 0.29
N LYS A 521 -40.52 -30.11 0.99
CA LYS A 521 -40.92 -31.45 0.55
C LYS A 521 -41.24 -32.28 1.76
#